data_67e3dcd75b304a8734d936e3f0873e14
#
_entry.id   67e3dcd75b304a8734d936e3f0873e14
#
_cell.length_a   1.000
_cell.length_b   1.000
_cell.length_c   1.000
_cell.angle_alpha   90.00
_cell.angle_beta   90.00
_cell.angle_gamma   90.00
#
_symmetry.space_group_name_H-M   'P 1'
#
loop_
_entity.id
_entity.type
_entity.pdbx_description
1 polymer ?
#
loop_
_entity_poly.entity_id
_entity_poly.type
_entity_poly.pdbx_seq_one_letter_code
_entity_poly.pdbx_strand_id
1 'polypeptide(L)'
;MELARKKLGVMLSTGPEHPNLETAIGLADATLARGAQLYLYLIDDGVKVLDDPRVHALPDRGAKVFVCAYGCQKRSRPLTDGDRVTYCGLVVLTDLINGTDRFIALN
;
A
#
# COMPACT_ATOMS: atom_id res chain seq x y z
N MET A 1 15.33 -13.34 -15.58
CA MET A 1 14.71 -13.61 -14.27
C MET A 1 13.19 -13.46 -14.38
N GLU A 2 12.49 -14.44 -13.88
CA GLU A 2 11.02 -14.38 -13.87
C GLU A 2 10.54 -13.59 -12.68
N LEU A 3 9.88 -12.45 -12.91
CA LEU A 3 9.38 -11.57 -11.85
C LEU A 3 7.85 -11.61 -11.72
N ALA A 4 7.12 -12.22 -12.66
CA ALA A 4 5.66 -12.20 -12.66
C ALA A 4 5.04 -12.81 -11.39
N ARG A 5 5.73 -13.74 -10.75
CA ARG A 5 5.26 -14.39 -9.53
C ARG A 5 5.87 -13.81 -8.25
N LYS A 6 6.80 -12.87 -8.38
CA LYS A 6 7.43 -12.25 -7.23
C LYS A 6 6.51 -11.20 -6.63
N LYS A 7 6.55 -11.10 -5.31
CA LYS A 7 5.66 -10.23 -4.54
C LYS A 7 6.49 -9.27 -3.72
N LEU A 8 6.23 -7.97 -3.88
CA LEU A 8 6.80 -6.93 -3.05
C LEU A 8 5.70 -6.37 -2.15
N GLY A 9 5.95 -6.40 -0.84
CA GLY A 9 5.11 -5.73 0.14
C GLY A 9 5.74 -4.42 0.57
N VAL A 10 4.94 -3.37 0.66
CA VAL A 10 5.38 -2.06 1.13
C VAL A 10 4.38 -1.57 2.18
N MET A 11 4.90 -1.19 3.35
CA MET A 11 4.10 -0.53 4.38
C MET A 11 4.48 0.95 4.42
N LEU A 12 3.49 1.83 4.43
CA LEU A 12 3.70 3.27 4.53
C LEU A 12 2.94 3.80 5.74
N SER A 13 3.65 4.41 6.69
CA SER A 13 3.06 4.94 7.91
C SER A 13 3.11 6.47 7.99
N THR A 14 3.68 7.14 7.00
CA THR A 14 3.84 8.59 6.98
C THR A 14 2.87 9.23 6.00
N GLY A 15 2.51 10.48 6.27
CA GLY A 15 1.51 11.20 5.49
C GLY A 15 2.03 11.76 4.17
N PRO A 16 1.13 12.44 3.42
CA PRO A 16 1.47 12.90 2.07
C PRO A 16 2.55 13.98 2.03
N GLU A 17 2.81 14.66 3.13
CA GLU A 17 3.84 15.69 3.23
C GLU A 17 5.24 15.11 3.40
N HIS A 18 5.36 13.81 3.73
CA HIS A 18 6.64 13.17 3.98
C HIS A 18 7.22 12.61 2.68
N PRO A 19 8.56 12.67 2.50
CA PRO A 19 9.22 12.14 1.29
C PRO A 19 8.97 10.66 1.01
N ASN A 20 8.55 9.90 2.01
CA ASN A 20 8.27 8.47 1.84
C ASN A 20 7.18 8.20 0.80
N LEU A 21 6.25 9.15 0.59
CA LEU A 21 5.24 8.98 -0.45
C LEU A 21 5.89 8.84 -1.83
N GLU A 22 6.84 9.71 -2.16
CA GLU A 22 7.53 9.63 -3.45
C GLU A 22 8.34 8.34 -3.57
N THR A 23 8.95 7.89 -2.48
CA THR A 23 9.64 6.59 -2.45
C THR A 23 8.67 5.45 -2.72
N ALA A 24 7.52 5.46 -2.08
CA ALA A 24 6.49 4.43 -2.28
C ALA A 24 6.00 4.40 -3.73
N ILE A 25 5.76 5.57 -4.32
CA ILE A 25 5.35 5.68 -5.72
C ILE A 25 6.43 5.12 -6.65
N GLY A 26 7.69 5.47 -6.40
CA GLY A 26 8.80 4.95 -7.19
C GLY A 26 8.93 3.43 -7.11
N LEU A 27 8.77 2.87 -5.92
CA LEU A 27 8.78 1.42 -5.73
C LEU A 27 7.59 0.77 -6.45
N ALA A 28 6.41 1.37 -6.38
CA ALA A 28 5.22 0.87 -7.05
C ALA A 28 5.43 0.86 -8.57
N ASP A 29 5.89 1.97 -9.13
CA ASP A 29 6.13 2.08 -10.57
C ASP A 29 7.14 1.04 -11.05
N ALA A 30 8.24 0.90 -10.34
CA ALA A 30 9.29 -0.04 -10.71
C ALA A 30 8.80 -1.50 -10.63
N THR A 31 8.04 -1.82 -9.59
CA THR A 31 7.50 -3.16 -9.37
C THR A 31 6.54 -3.53 -10.49
N LEU A 32 5.58 -2.65 -10.76
CA LEU A 32 4.56 -2.92 -11.77
C LEU A 32 5.15 -2.94 -13.18
N ALA A 33 6.13 -2.10 -13.47
CA ALA A 33 6.80 -2.08 -14.77
C ALA A 33 7.54 -3.38 -15.07
N ARG A 34 7.96 -4.11 -14.03
CA ARG A 34 8.66 -5.39 -14.18
C ARG A 34 7.73 -6.59 -14.13
N GLY A 35 6.42 -6.36 -14.03
CA GLY A 35 5.43 -7.43 -13.98
C GLY A 35 5.35 -8.14 -12.64
N ALA A 36 6.02 -7.66 -11.62
CA ALA A 36 5.91 -8.21 -10.27
C ALA A 36 4.63 -7.73 -9.59
N GLN A 37 4.22 -8.42 -8.52
CA GLN A 37 3.00 -8.12 -7.79
C GLN A 37 3.30 -7.17 -6.64
N LEU A 38 2.51 -6.10 -6.52
CA LEU A 38 2.65 -5.10 -5.46
C LEU A 38 1.53 -5.25 -4.44
N TYR A 39 1.92 -5.28 -3.16
CA TYR A 39 1.02 -5.27 -2.02
C TYR A 39 1.38 -4.06 -1.17
N LEU A 40 0.50 -3.07 -1.11
CA LEU A 40 0.73 -1.82 -0.37
C LEU A 40 -0.17 -1.78 0.85
N TYR A 41 0.41 -1.57 2.02
CA TYR A 41 -0.33 -1.45 3.28
C TYR A 41 -0.16 -0.04 3.85
N LEU A 42 -1.27 0.67 3.99
CA LEU A 42 -1.31 2.04 4.51
C LEU A 42 -1.77 2.00 5.97
N ILE A 43 -0.95 2.54 6.87
CA ILE A 43 -1.20 2.55 8.30
C ILE A 43 -0.85 3.92 8.89
N ASP A 44 -1.43 4.26 10.02
CA ASP A 44 -1.22 5.54 10.69
C ASP A 44 -1.49 6.70 9.73
N ASP A 45 -0.63 7.71 9.66
CA ASP A 45 -0.80 8.83 8.74
C ASP A 45 -0.72 8.43 7.28
N GLY A 46 -0.17 7.23 7.01
CA GLY A 46 -0.13 6.68 5.65
C GLY A 46 -1.50 6.49 5.03
N VAL A 47 -2.57 6.34 5.84
CA VAL A 47 -3.92 6.20 5.28
C VAL A 47 -4.35 7.43 4.49
N LYS A 48 -3.77 8.59 4.79
CA LYS A 48 -4.09 9.85 4.09
C LYS A 48 -3.59 9.87 2.65
N VAL A 49 -2.57 9.06 2.31
CA VAL A 49 -2.02 9.08 0.96
C VAL A 49 -2.96 8.45 -0.06
N LEU A 50 -4.00 7.74 0.39
CA LEU A 50 -4.99 7.17 -0.53
C LEU A 50 -5.68 8.24 -1.37
N ASP A 51 -5.70 9.49 -0.90
CA ASP A 51 -6.29 10.61 -1.65
C ASP A 51 -5.36 11.14 -2.77
N ASP A 52 -4.10 10.73 -2.79
CA ASP A 52 -3.20 11.07 -3.89
C ASP A 52 -3.64 10.29 -5.14
N PRO A 53 -3.84 10.97 -6.29
CA PRO A 53 -4.32 10.30 -7.49
C PRO A 53 -3.45 9.13 -7.95
N ARG A 54 -2.14 9.20 -7.72
CA ARG A 54 -1.22 8.13 -8.11
C ARG A 54 -1.42 6.89 -7.26
N VAL A 55 -1.69 7.06 -5.95
CA VAL A 55 -1.98 5.95 -5.04
C VAL A 55 -3.38 5.41 -5.34
N HIS A 56 -4.34 6.29 -5.52
CA HIS A 56 -5.72 5.90 -5.81
C HIS A 56 -5.84 5.08 -7.09
N ALA A 57 -4.95 5.30 -8.05
CA ALA A 57 -4.93 4.59 -9.32
C ALA A 57 -4.24 3.21 -9.24
N LEU A 58 -3.51 2.91 -8.17
CA LEU A 58 -2.76 1.65 -8.08
C LEU A 58 -3.61 0.39 -8.23
N PRO A 59 -4.82 0.30 -7.65
CA PRO A 59 -5.65 -0.89 -7.87
C PRO A 59 -5.97 -1.14 -9.34
N ASP A 60 -6.19 -0.10 -10.13
CA ASP A 60 -6.44 -0.24 -11.57
C ASP A 60 -5.22 -0.76 -12.33
N ARG A 61 -4.04 -0.60 -11.75
CA ARG A 61 -2.78 -1.08 -12.33
C ARG A 61 -2.42 -2.49 -11.84
N GLY A 62 -3.32 -3.11 -11.10
CA GLY A 62 -3.14 -4.47 -10.62
C GLY A 62 -2.54 -4.60 -9.23
N ALA A 63 -2.23 -3.50 -8.56
CA ALA A 63 -1.73 -3.55 -7.19
C ALA A 63 -2.85 -3.89 -6.20
N LYS A 64 -2.49 -4.55 -5.12
CA LYS A 64 -3.41 -4.80 -4.01
C LYS A 64 -3.10 -3.80 -2.91
N VAL A 65 -4.10 -2.97 -2.57
CA VAL A 65 -3.94 -1.90 -1.58
C VAL A 65 -4.77 -2.21 -0.36
N PHE A 66 -4.12 -2.24 0.79
CA PHE A 66 -4.72 -2.49 2.09
C PHE A 66 -4.61 -1.23 2.93
N VAL A 67 -5.68 -0.90 3.65
CA VAL A 67 -5.74 0.32 4.44
C VAL A 67 -6.18 -0.05 5.85
N CYS A 68 -5.44 0.44 6.85
CA CYS A 68 -5.77 0.18 8.24
C CYS A 68 -7.08 0.88 8.61
N ALA A 69 -8.11 0.09 8.91
CA ALA A 69 -9.42 0.63 9.26
C ALA A 69 -9.37 1.46 10.53
N TYR A 70 -8.61 1.02 11.53
CA TYR A 70 -8.43 1.77 12.76
C TYR A 70 -7.75 3.11 12.51
N GLY A 71 -6.74 3.14 11.65
CA GLY A 71 -6.05 4.37 11.28
C GLY A 71 -6.98 5.38 10.62
N CYS A 72 -7.88 4.90 9.76
CA CYS A 72 -8.91 5.75 9.14
C CYS A 72 -9.88 6.28 10.19
N GLN A 73 -10.38 5.41 11.05
CA GLN A 73 -11.33 5.79 12.09
C GLN A 73 -10.76 6.85 13.01
N LYS A 74 -9.52 6.67 13.44
CA LYS A 74 -8.84 7.61 14.32
C LYS A 74 -8.65 8.98 13.68
N ARG A 75 -8.59 9.04 12.37
CA ARG A 75 -8.39 10.28 11.60
C ARG A 75 -9.67 10.78 10.95
N SER A 76 -10.80 10.21 11.33
CA SER A 76 -12.14 10.56 10.81
C SER A 76 -12.20 10.46 9.27
N ARG A 77 -11.44 9.53 8.70
CA ARG A 77 -11.48 9.28 7.27
C ARG A 77 -12.52 8.21 6.97
N PRO A 78 -13.51 8.48 6.10
CA PRO A 78 -14.53 7.49 5.75
C PRO A 78 -13.94 6.26 5.07
N LEU A 79 -14.57 5.10 5.26
CA LEU A 79 -14.22 3.85 4.59
C LEU A 79 -15.06 3.72 3.32
N THR A 80 -14.76 4.56 2.33
CA THR A 80 -15.61 4.71 1.14
C THR A 80 -15.04 4.06 -0.12
N ASP A 81 -13.81 3.52 -0.07
CA ASP A 81 -13.14 2.96 -1.25
C ASP A 81 -13.13 1.43 -1.23
N GLY A 82 -14.13 0.80 -0.58
CA GLY A 82 -14.12 -0.63 -0.32
C GLY A 82 -14.08 -1.53 -1.54
N ASP A 83 -14.47 -1.02 -2.72
CA ASP A 83 -14.39 -1.77 -3.96
C ASP A 83 -12.99 -1.73 -4.58
N ARG A 84 -12.15 -0.82 -4.14
CA ARG A 84 -10.82 -0.60 -4.71
C ARG A 84 -9.72 -1.04 -3.78
N VAL A 85 -9.94 -0.92 -2.47
CA VAL A 85 -8.97 -1.25 -1.45
C VAL A 85 -9.59 -2.16 -0.41
N THR A 86 -8.76 -2.82 0.38
CA THR A 86 -9.22 -3.65 1.49
C THR A 86 -8.95 -2.92 2.80
N TYR A 87 -10.01 -2.58 3.53
CA TYR A 87 -9.89 -2.05 4.88
C TYR A 87 -9.73 -3.21 5.85
N CYS A 88 -8.69 -3.17 6.67
CA CYS A 88 -8.31 -4.33 7.48
C CYS A 88 -7.53 -3.93 8.73
N GLY A 89 -7.16 -4.91 9.52
CA GLY A 89 -6.36 -4.73 10.74
C GLY A 89 -4.94 -5.28 10.58
N LEU A 90 -4.25 -5.41 11.71
CA LEU A 90 -2.83 -5.78 11.74
C LEU A 90 -2.57 -7.24 11.37
N VAL A 91 -3.58 -8.09 11.45
CA VAL A 91 -3.42 -9.51 11.03
C VAL A 91 -3.02 -9.58 9.56
N VAL A 92 -3.64 -8.76 8.72
CA VAL A 92 -3.31 -8.71 7.29
C VAL A 92 -1.86 -8.23 7.10
N LEU A 93 -1.42 -7.25 7.88
CA LEU A 93 -0.02 -6.78 7.81
C LEU A 93 0.95 -7.94 8.08
N THR A 94 0.69 -8.74 9.11
CA THR A 94 1.49 -9.91 9.41
C THR A 94 1.49 -10.89 8.24
N ASP A 95 0.34 -11.13 7.63
CA ASP A 95 0.24 -12.01 6.48
C ASP A 95 1.06 -11.50 5.29
N LEU A 96 1.08 -10.18 5.07
CA LEU A 96 1.88 -9.59 3.99
C LEU A 96 3.37 -9.72 4.26
N ILE A 97 3.81 -9.51 5.50
CA ILE A 97 5.21 -9.67 5.87
C ILE A 97 5.67 -11.10 5.59
N ASN A 98 4.85 -12.08 5.94
CA ASN A 98 5.20 -13.49 5.77
C ASN A 98 4.97 -13.99 4.35
N GLY A 99 4.04 -13.39 3.61
CA GLY A 99 3.61 -13.89 2.30
C GLY A 99 4.25 -13.23 1.10
N THR A 100 5.05 -12.18 1.29
CA THR A 100 5.76 -11.51 0.17
C THR A 100 7.21 -11.94 0.11
N ASP A 101 7.81 -11.85 -1.07
CA ASP A 101 9.23 -12.21 -1.26
C ASP A 101 10.16 -11.16 -0.64
N ARG A 102 9.75 -9.90 -0.66
CA ARG A 102 10.43 -8.79 -0.01
C ARG A 102 9.39 -7.90 0.63
N PHE A 103 9.72 -7.34 1.78
CA PHE A 103 8.86 -6.43 2.49
C PHE A 103 9.66 -5.20 2.95
N ILE A 104 9.14 -4.00 2.65
CA ILE A 104 9.80 -2.74 2.96
C ILE A 104 8.86 -1.90 3.80
N ALA A 105 9.33 -1.43 4.95
CA ALA A 105 8.57 -0.54 5.82
C ALA A 105 9.11 0.88 5.68
N LEU A 106 8.25 1.80 5.28
CA LEU A 106 8.55 3.22 5.16
C LEU A 106 7.88 3.96 6.31
N ASN A 107 8.68 4.28 7.32
CA ASN A 107 8.23 4.95 8.54
C ASN A 107 8.71 6.40 8.63
#